data_edb27f27f05f676a5ebe8fb994d04c21
#
_entry.id   edb27f27f05f676a5ebe8fb994d04c21
#
_cell.length_a   1.000
_cell.length_b   1.000
_cell.length_c   1.000
_cell.angle_alpha   90.00
_cell.angle_beta   90.00
_cell.angle_gamma   90.00
#
_symmetry.space_group_name_H-M   'P 1'
#
loop_
_entity.id
_entity.type
_entity.pdbx_description
1 polymer ?
#
loop_
_entity_poly.entity_id
_entity_poly.type
_entity_poly.pdbx_seq_one_letter_code
_entity_poly.pdbx_strand_id
1 'polypeptide(L)'
;TKSKPSLVNARKSGKKRTNPRKADNIFKKLQLVSSALFSLGHGTNDAQKVMGIIGAAVIYYHVQMLHDPVYIAMDGKHQFTYFVEHYWWVPFTSFLMIALGTMSGGWKIVKTMGTRITKVSPLEGVSAETAGAITLFLTEHLAIPVSTTHTITGAIIGVGLTKRVSAVRWGITVSLLWAWILTIPISAIVAGITYLIVIYVK
;
A
#
# COMPACT_ATOMS: atom_id res chain seq x y z
N THR A 1 5.53 46.53 -38.37
CA THR A 1 4.27 46.59 -37.59
C THR A 1 3.67 45.21 -37.51
N LYS A 2 3.95 44.48 -36.39
CA LYS A 2 3.32 43.19 -36.11
C LYS A 2 1.97 43.46 -35.43
N SER A 3 0.88 43.19 -36.13
CA SER A 3 -0.48 43.25 -35.61
C SER A 3 -0.66 42.18 -34.49
N LYS A 4 -1.00 42.62 -33.26
CA LYS A 4 -1.43 41.73 -32.16
C LYS A 4 -2.71 41.02 -32.61
N PRO A 5 -2.78 39.66 -32.42
CA PRO A 5 -4.04 38.95 -32.68
C PRO A 5 -5.10 39.44 -31.68
N SER A 6 -6.24 39.86 -32.21
CA SER A 6 -7.35 40.41 -31.45
C SER A 6 -7.92 39.33 -30.51
N LEU A 7 -8.11 39.72 -29.24
CA LEU A 7 -8.73 38.91 -28.16
C LEU A 7 -10.19 38.49 -28.45
N VAL A 8 -10.73 38.89 -29.60
CA VAL A 8 -12.14 38.65 -30.00
C VAL A 8 -12.38 37.21 -30.46
N ASN A 9 -11.36 36.48 -30.94
CA ASN A 9 -11.55 35.11 -31.45
C ASN A 9 -11.47 33.99 -30.39
N ALA A 10 -11.12 34.29 -29.14
CA ALA A 10 -11.07 33.31 -28.08
C ALA A 10 -12.47 32.98 -27.47
N ARG A 11 -13.54 33.66 -27.90
CA ARG A 11 -14.87 33.56 -27.27
C ARG A 11 -15.80 32.52 -27.89
N LYS A 12 -15.39 31.80 -28.93
CA LYS A 12 -16.24 30.82 -29.66
C LYS A 12 -15.98 29.35 -29.36
N SER A 13 -15.11 28.99 -28.41
CA SER A 13 -15.05 27.63 -27.93
C SER A 13 -16.00 27.47 -26.73
N GLY A 14 -17.18 26.91 -26.95
CA GLY A 14 -18.24 26.70 -25.97
C GLY A 14 -17.89 25.68 -24.87
N LYS A 15 -16.64 25.62 -24.42
CA LYS A 15 -16.23 24.86 -23.23
C LYS A 15 -16.74 25.59 -21.99
N LYS A 16 -17.81 25.08 -21.37
CA LYS A 16 -18.25 25.51 -20.04
C LYS A 16 -17.02 25.52 -19.14
N ARG A 17 -16.54 26.71 -18.78
CA ARG A 17 -15.48 26.88 -17.77
C ARG A 17 -16.06 26.38 -16.46
N THR A 18 -15.68 25.19 -16.04
CA THR A 18 -15.99 24.69 -14.70
C THR A 18 -15.40 25.66 -13.68
N ASN A 19 -16.22 26.09 -12.72
CA ASN A 19 -15.77 26.95 -11.62
C ASN A 19 -14.66 26.19 -10.85
N PRO A 20 -13.43 26.75 -10.72
CA PRO A 20 -12.31 26.05 -10.08
C PRO A 20 -12.62 25.58 -8.66
N ARG A 21 -13.38 26.36 -7.88
CA ARG A 21 -13.82 25.99 -6.53
C ARG A 21 -14.78 24.80 -6.53
N LYS A 22 -15.67 24.71 -7.54
CA LYS A 22 -16.60 23.58 -7.66
C LYS A 22 -15.86 22.30 -8.05
N ALA A 23 -14.89 22.39 -8.93
CA ALA A 23 -14.02 21.27 -9.32
C ALA A 23 -13.21 20.77 -8.11
N ASP A 24 -12.57 21.66 -7.35
CA ASP A 24 -11.80 21.31 -6.15
C ASP A 24 -12.65 20.59 -5.11
N ASN A 25 -13.88 21.05 -4.86
CA ASN A 25 -14.80 20.39 -3.93
C ASN A 25 -15.24 18.99 -4.40
N ILE A 26 -15.38 18.78 -5.72
CA ILE A 26 -15.68 17.45 -6.28
C ILE A 26 -14.48 16.52 -6.04
N PHE A 27 -13.26 16.97 -6.35
CA PHE A 27 -12.05 16.16 -6.14
C PHE A 27 -11.80 15.85 -4.67
N LYS A 28 -12.09 16.77 -3.74
CA LYS A 28 -12.04 16.47 -2.30
C LYS A 28 -13.00 15.35 -1.88
N LYS A 29 -14.22 15.34 -2.43
CA LYS A 29 -15.18 14.25 -2.17
C LYS A 29 -14.72 12.93 -2.80
N LEU A 30 -14.24 12.96 -4.04
CA LEU A 30 -13.69 11.78 -4.71
C LEU A 30 -12.48 11.23 -3.97
N GLN A 31 -11.66 12.10 -3.36
CA GLN A 31 -10.52 11.67 -2.55
C GLN A 31 -10.92 10.87 -1.31
N LEU A 32 -12.07 11.18 -0.69
CA LEU A 32 -12.58 10.34 0.40
C LEU A 32 -12.92 8.92 -0.07
N VAL A 33 -13.45 8.78 -1.28
CA VAL A 33 -13.76 7.47 -1.86
C VAL A 33 -12.47 6.73 -2.26
N SER A 34 -11.55 7.40 -2.94
CA SER A 34 -10.28 6.78 -3.36
C SER A 34 -9.41 6.38 -2.17
N SER A 35 -9.36 7.19 -1.11
CA SER A 35 -8.62 6.85 0.10
C SER A 35 -9.25 5.68 0.86
N ALA A 36 -10.59 5.58 0.89
CA ALA A 36 -11.27 4.43 1.47
C ALA A 36 -10.93 3.14 0.70
N LEU A 37 -11.01 3.16 -0.64
CA LEU A 37 -10.65 2.01 -1.48
C LEU A 37 -9.17 1.63 -1.32
N PHE A 38 -8.28 2.60 -1.29
CA PHE A 38 -6.86 2.35 -1.06
C PHE A 38 -6.62 1.76 0.34
N SER A 39 -7.30 2.26 1.37
CA SER A 39 -7.18 1.75 2.75
C SER A 39 -7.69 0.31 2.87
N LEU A 40 -8.76 -0.05 2.17
CA LEU A 40 -9.23 -1.44 2.11
C LEU A 40 -8.17 -2.34 1.49
N GLY A 41 -7.66 -2.00 0.30
CA GLY A 41 -6.61 -2.77 -0.36
C GLY A 41 -5.31 -2.85 0.45
N HIS A 42 -4.96 -1.78 1.19
CA HIS A 42 -3.81 -1.78 2.09
C HIS A 42 -4.02 -2.75 3.26
N GLY A 43 -5.17 -2.64 3.95
CA GLY A 43 -5.48 -3.45 5.13
C GLY A 43 -5.55 -4.95 4.80
N THR A 44 -6.24 -5.32 3.72
CA THR A 44 -6.34 -6.72 3.28
C THR A 44 -4.98 -7.29 2.90
N ASN A 45 -4.22 -6.58 2.08
CA ASN A 45 -2.92 -7.04 1.59
C ASN A 45 -1.91 -7.27 2.73
N ASP A 46 -1.84 -6.37 3.72
CA ASP A 46 -0.88 -6.49 4.80
C ASP A 46 -1.32 -7.49 5.88
N ALA A 47 -2.62 -7.58 6.19
CA ALA A 47 -3.13 -8.58 7.11
C ALA A 47 -2.97 -10.01 6.56
N GLN A 48 -3.20 -10.22 5.26
CA GLN A 48 -3.03 -11.52 4.61
C GLN A 48 -1.59 -12.03 4.68
N LYS A 49 -0.59 -11.15 4.56
CA LYS A 49 0.82 -11.52 4.70
C LYS A 49 1.13 -12.05 6.11
N VAL A 50 0.61 -11.37 7.14
CA VAL A 50 0.77 -11.80 8.53
C VAL A 50 0.07 -13.13 8.77
N MET A 51 -1.17 -13.26 8.30
CA MET A 51 -1.91 -14.53 8.37
C MET A 51 -1.18 -15.67 7.65
N GLY A 52 -0.60 -15.39 6.48
CA GLY A 52 0.18 -16.38 5.72
C GLY A 52 1.39 -16.89 6.48
N ILE A 53 2.14 -16.01 7.16
CA ILE A 53 3.30 -16.39 7.96
C ILE A 53 2.87 -17.21 9.17
N ILE A 54 1.85 -16.80 9.93
CA ILE A 54 1.32 -17.53 11.06
C ILE A 54 0.76 -18.88 10.62
N GLY A 55 -0.02 -18.92 9.54
CA GLY A 55 -0.58 -20.13 8.97
C GLY A 55 0.50 -21.13 8.56
N ALA A 56 1.54 -20.66 7.85
CA ALA A 56 2.67 -21.51 7.49
C ALA A 56 3.36 -22.12 8.70
N ALA A 57 3.57 -21.37 9.78
CA ALA A 57 4.17 -21.86 11.01
C ALA A 57 3.27 -22.90 11.72
N VAL A 58 1.96 -22.64 11.79
CA VAL A 58 1.00 -23.57 12.39
C VAL A 58 0.89 -24.87 11.59
N ILE A 59 0.76 -24.76 10.26
CA ILE A 59 0.69 -25.93 9.38
C ILE A 59 1.98 -26.75 9.48
N TYR A 60 3.14 -26.11 9.45
CA TYR A 60 4.42 -26.78 9.65
C TYR A 60 4.47 -27.55 10.99
N TYR A 61 4.03 -26.94 12.08
CA TYR A 61 3.98 -27.55 13.40
C TYR A 61 3.07 -28.78 13.42
N HIS A 62 1.85 -28.68 12.88
CA HIS A 62 0.92 -29.81 12.82
C HIS A 62 1.42 -30.95 11.92
N VAL A 63 2.01 -30.63 10.77
CA VAL A 63 2.49 -31.64 9.80
C VAL A 63 3.79 -32.32 10.29
N GLN A 64 4.78 -31.52 10.71
CA GLN A 64 6.14 -32.03 10.97
C GLN A 64 6.39 -32.43 12.43
N MET A 65 5.73 -31.76 13.37
CA MET A 65 5.98 -31.99 14.79
C MET A 65 4.91 -32.89 15.43
N LEU A 66 3.65 -32.65 15.16
CA LEU A 66 2.53 -33.40 15.70
C LEU A 66 2.14 -34.62 14.86
N HIS A 67 2.57 -34.68 13.58
CA HIS A 67 2.16 -35.71 12.61
C HIS A 67 0.64 -35.85 12.55
N ASP A 68 -0.06 -34.69 12.56
CA ASP A 68 -1.52 -34.62 12.59
C ASP A 68 -2.11 -35.20 11.29
N PRO A 69 -2.87 -36.32 11.35
CA PRO A 69 -3.40 -36.96 10.16
C PRO A 69 -4.36 -36.08 9.38
N VAL A 70 -5.05 -35.13 10.04
CA VAL A 70 -5.98 -34.22 9.40
C VAL A 70 -5.22 -33.26 8.48
N TYR A 71 -4.12 -32.66 8.96
CA TYR A 71 -3.30 -31.77 8.15
C TYR A 71 -2.52 -32.51 7.06
N ILE A 72 -2.02 -33.72 7.35
CA ILE A 72 -1.24 -34.53 6.38
C ILE A 72 -2.12 -34.99 5.21
N ALA A 73 -3.39 -35.29 5.44
CA ALA A 73 -4.33 -35.73 4.42
C ALA A 73 -4.78 -34.62 3.45
N MET A 74 -4.52 -33.35 3.79
CA MET A 74 -4.94 -32.20 2.98
C MET A 74 -3.80 -31.69 2.10
N ASP A 75 -4.15 -31.14 0.93
CA ASP A 75 -3.22 -30.35 0.13
C ASP A 75 -3.00 -28.97 0.75
N GLY A 76 -1.94 -28.25 0.36
CA GLY A 76 -1.53 -26.99 1.00
C GLY A 76 -2.62 -25.89 0.96
N LYS A 77 -3.49 -25.88 -0.06
CA LYS A 77 -4.61 -24.92 -0.14
C LYS A 77 -5.69 -25.24 0.89
N HIS A 78 -6.06 -26.51 1.02
CA HIS A 78 -7.05 -26.96 2.01
C HIS A 78 -6.49 -26.85 3.44
N GLN A 79 -5.19 -27.12 3.66
CA GLN A 79 -4.54 -26.89 4.97
C GLN A 79 -4.68 -25.43 5.41
N PHE A 80 -4.48 -24.47 4.49
CA PHE A 80 -4.59 -23.06 4.82
C PHE A 80 -6.05 -22.65 5.09
N THR A 81 -7.00 -23.13 4.30
CA THR A 81 -8.42 -22.90 4.54
C THR A 81 -8.86 -23.43 5.89
N TYR A 82 -8.47 -24.68 6.21
CA TYR A 82 -8.76 -25.31 7.50
C TYR A 82 -8.13 -24.54 8.67
N PHE A 83 -6.89 -24.04 8.49
CA PHE A 83 -6.25 -23.17 9.47
C PHE A 83 -7.07 -21.89 9.72
N VAL A 84 -7.52 -21.20 8.70
CA VAL A 84 -8.29 -19.96 8.83
C VAL A 84 -9.63 -20.21 9.53
N GLU A 85 -10.31 -21.30 9.23
CA GLU A 85 -11.58 -21.69 9.85
C GLU A 85 -11.40 -22.11 11.33
N HIS A 86 -10.39 -22.92 11.61
CA HIS A 86 -10.13 -23.40 12.96
C HIS A 86 -9.56 -22.35 13.89
N TYR A 87 -8.69 -21.48 13.37
CA TYR A 87 -8.05 -20.39 14.12
C TYR A 87 -8.64 -19.02 13.69
N TRP A 88 -9.96 -18.91 13.62
CA TRP A 88 -10.69 -17.71 13.17
C TRP A 88 -10.25 -16.41 13.86
N TRP A 89 -9.74 -16.48 15.07
CA TRP A 89 -9.21 -15.33 15.81
C TRP A 89 -7.92 -14.77 15.20
N VAL A 90 -7.14 -15.56 14.44
CA VAL A 90 -5.90 -15.10 13.78
C VAL A 90 -6.19 -14.08 12.70
N PRO A 91 -7.11 -14.29 11.74
CA PRO A 91 -7.54 -13.25 10.82
C PRO A 91 -8.03 -11.99 11.54
N PHE A 92 -8.92 -12.16 12.51
CA PHE A 92 -9.48 -11.04 13.28
C PHE A 92 -8.41 -10.20 13.98
N THR A 93 -7.49 -10.84 14.70
CA THR A 93 -6.41 -10.13 15.39
C THR A 93 -5.42 -9.50 14.41
N SER A 94 -5.14 -10.12 13.27
CA SER A 94 -4.27 -9.56 12.24
C SER A 94 -4.83 -8.25 11.70
N PHE A 95 -6.11 -8.20 11.32
CA PHE A 95 -6.76 -6.97 10.90
C PHE A 95 -6.81 -5.91 12.00
N LEU A 96 -7.12 -6.32 13.23
CA LEU A 96 -7.18 -5.42 14.38
C LEU A 96 -5.80 -4.78 14.66
N MET A 97 -4.73 -5.57 14.64
CA MET A 97 -3.38 -5.08 14.89
C MET A 97 -2.88 -4.15 13.77
N ILE A 98 -3.20 -4.43 12.51
CA ILE A 98 -2.90 -3.51 11.39
C ILE A 98 -3.65 -2.19 11.58
N ALA A 99 -4.93 -2.23 11.95
CA ALA A 99 -5.72 -1.03 12.19
C ALA A 99 -5.14 -0.19 13.34
N LEU A 100 -4.87 -0.79 14.49
CA LEU A 100 -4.28 -0.11 15.65
C LEU A 100 -2.88 0.42 15.36
N GLY A 101 -2.03 -0.35 14.67
CA GLY A 101 -0.70 0.07 14.24
C GLY A 101 -0.74 1.28 13.30
N THR A 102 -1.67 1.28 12.35
CA THR A 102 -1.87 2.40 11.42
C THR A 102 -2.37 3.64 12.15
N MET A 103 -3.29 3.49 13.09
CA MET A 103 -3.79 4.61 13.91
C MET A 103 -2.68 5.22 14.78
N SER A 104 -1.80 4.43 15.35
CA SER A 104 -0.75 4.91 16.27
C SER A 104 0.47 5.50 15.54
N GLY A 105 0.92 4.88 14.45
CA GLY A 105 2.16 5.23 13.74
C GLY A 105 1.99 5.83 12.35
N GLY A 106 0.83 5.64 11.72
CA GLY A 106 0.58 5.96 10.31
C GLY A 106 0.64 7.45 9.99
N TRP A 107 0.29 8.32 10.93
CA TRP A 107 0.23 9.77 10.70
C TRP A 107 1.55 10.38 10.22
N LYS A 108 2.68 9.94 10.77
CA LYS A 108 4.02 10.40 10.36
C LYS A 108 4.34 9.99 8.92
N ILE A 109 3.94 8.79 8.52
CA ILE A 109 4.12 8.26 7.15
C ILE A 109 3.22 9.03 6.19
N VAL A 110 1.94 9.18 6.48
CA VAL A 110 0.97 9.93 5.67
C VAL A 110 1.45 11.35 5.41
N LYS A 111 1.93 12.05 6.45
CA LYS A 111 2.48 13.40 6.31
C LYS A 111 3.71 13.42 5.39
N THR A 112 4.60 12.45 5.52
CA THR A 112 5.80 12.37 4.66
C THR A 112 5.44 12.09 3.21
N MET A 113 4.57 11.12 2.94
CA MET A 113 4.13 10.76 1.60
C MET A 113 3.36 11.90 0.92
N GLY A 114 2.39 12.49 1.62
CA GLY A 114 1.50 13.51 1.03
C GLY A 114 2.11 14.91 0.88
N THR A 115 3.20 15.23 1.62
CA THR A 115 3.73 16.61 1.63
C THR A 115 5.22 16.71 1.30
N ARG A 116 6.00 15.64 1.52
CA ARG A 116 7.47 15.70 1.39
C ARG A 116 7.98 15.18 0.04
N ILE A 117 7.32 14.22 -0.59
CA ILE A 117 7.75 13.68 -1.90
C ILE A 117 7.40 14.66 -3.01
N THR A 118 6.15 15.10 -3.07
CA THR A 118 5.67 16.15 -4.00
C THR A 118 4.52 16.92 -3.34
N LYS A 119 4.21 18.11 -3.85
CA LYS A 119 3.01 18.82 -3.40
C LYS A 119 1.80 18.23 -4.11
N VAL A 120 0.97 17.51 -3.39
CA VAL A 120 -0.21 16.82 -3.91
C VAL A 120 -1.43 17.72 -3.74
N SER A 121 -2.13 18.03 -4.84
CA SER A 121 -3.46 18.65 -4.85
C SER A 121 -4.55 17.56 -4.74
N PRO A 122 -5.82 17.90 -4.42
CA PRO A 122 -6.89 16.90 -4.31
C PRO A 122 -7.06 16.02 -5.57
N LEU A 123 -6.92 16.60 -6.78
CA LEU A 123 -6.94 15.84 -8.04
C LEU A 123 -5.82 14.80 -8.09
N GLU A 124 -4.64 15.19 -7.68
CA GLU A 124 -3.45 14.32 -7.69
C GLU A 124 -3.54 13.25 -6.62
N GLY A 125 -4.12 13.59 -5.45
CA GLY A 125 -4.41 12.63 -4.41
C GLY A 125 -5.35 11.54 -4.91
N VAL A 126 -6.48 11.91 -5.51
CA VAL A 126 -7.42 10.95 -6.14
C VAL A 126 -6.70 10.07 -7.15
N SER A 127 -5.87 10.67 -8.02
CA SER A 127 -5.16 9.92 -9.06
C SER A 127 -4.16 8.92 -8.47
N ALA A 128 -3.38 9.33 -7.46
CA ALA A 128 -2.39 8.46 -6.82
C ALA A 128 -3.07 7.32 -6.03
N GLU A 129 -4.10 7.65 -5.23
CA GLU A 129 -4.83 6.67 -4.42
C GLU A 129 -5.59 5.67 -5.30
N THR A 130 -6.22 6.14 -6.39
CA THR A 130 -6.91 5.26 -7.35
C THR A 130 -5.93 4.33 -8.06
N ALA A 131 -4.79 4.84 -8.54
CA ALA A 131 -3.75 4.01 -9.15
C ALA A 131 -3.20 2.98 -8.15
N GLY A 132 -2.95 3.41 -6.90
CA GLY A 132 -2.53 2.53 -5.82
C GLY A 132 -3.55 1.44 -5.51
N ALA A 133 -4.83 1.80 -5.37
CA ALA A 133 -5.91 0.85 -5.11
C ALA A 133 -6.05 -0.17 -6.24
N ILE A 134 -6.08 0.27 -7.50
CA ILE A 134 -6.15 -0.63 -8.67
C ILE A 134 -4.96 -1.60 -8.66
N THR A 135 -3.75 -1.11 -8.39
CA THR A 135 -2.56 -1.96 -8.33
C THR A 135 -2.67 -3.00 -7.22
N LEU A 136 -3.11 -2.61 -6.02
CA LEU A 136 -3.25 -3.53 -4.89
C LEU A 136 -4.30 -4.62 -5.16
N PHE A 137 -5.48 -4.26 -5.65
CA PHE A 137 -6.53 -5.24 -5.97
C PHE A 137 -6.13 -6.17 -7.13
N LEU A 138 -5.44 -5.62 -8.14
CA LEU A 138 -4.96 -6.45 -9.25
C LEU A 138 -3.91 -7.46 -8.79
N THR A 139 -2.93 -7.03 -7.99
CA THR A 139 -1.87 -7.91 -7.48
C THR A 139 -2.40 -8.92 -6.47
N GLU A 140 -3.40 -8.55 -5.67
CA GLU A 140 -4.12 -9.47 -4.78
C GLU A 140 -4.83 -10.57 -5.59
N HIS A 141 -5.55 -10.19 -6.64
CA HIS A 141 -6.22 -11.16 -7.52
C HIS A 141 -5.24 -12.11 -8.23
N LEU A 142 -4.06 -11.61 -8.58
CA LEU A 142 -3.00 -12.41 -9.19
C LEU A 142 -2.14 -13.19 -8.17
N ALA A 143 -2.46 -13.10 -6.88
CA ALA A 143 -1.69 -13.68 -5.77
C ALA A 143 -0.22 -13.24 -5.74
N ILE A 144 0.08 -12.01 -6.18
CA ILE A 144 1.43 -11.42 -6.19
C ILE A 144 1.59 -10.55 -4.93
N PRO A 145 2.47 -10.93 -3.97
CA PRO A 145 2.71 -10.12 -2.80
C PRO A 145 3.47 -8.83 -3.16
N VAL A 146 2.86 -7.68 -2.89
CA VAL A 146 3.46 -6.36 -3.13
C VAL A 146 3.52 -5.54 -1.84
N SER A 147 4.45 -4.59 -1.80
CA SER A 147 4.51 -3.62 -0.71
C SER A 147 3.55 -2.46 -0.99
N THR A 148 2.59 -2.27 -0.11
CA THR A 148 1.62 -1.17 -0.17
C THR A 148 2.31 0.20 -0.12
N THR A 149 3.38 0.34 0.68
CA THR A 149 4.18 1.56 0.76
C THR A 149 4.92 1.86 -0.54
N HIS A 150 5.49 0.84 -1.20
CA HIS A 150 6.13 1.01 -2.51
C HIS A 150 5.11 1.42 -3.57
N THR A 151 3.93 0.79 -3.56
CA THR A 151 2.85 1.06 -4.52
C THR A 151 2.38 2.52 -4.42
N ILE A 152 2.03 3.00 -3.22
CA ILE A 152 1.57 4.38 -3.06
C ILE A 152 2.68 5.40 -3.32
N THR A 153 3.92 5.11 -2.92
CA THR A 153 5.07 5.99 -3.19
C THR A 153 5.29 6.12 -4.70
N GLY A 154 5.27 5.00 -5.43
CA GLY A 154 5.37 4.98 -6.88
C GLY A 154 4.24 5.78 -7.56
N ALA A 155 3.00 5.63 -7.10
CA ALA A 155 1.85 6.37 -7.59
C ALA A 155 2.01 7.89 -7.37
N ILE A 156 2.46 8.32 -6.18
CA ILE A 156 2.71 9.73 -5.85
C ILE A 156 3.85 10.31 -6.71
N ILE A 157 4.92 9.56 -6.91
CA ILE A 157 6.03 9.94 -7.79
C ILE A 157 5.53 10.07 -9.22
N GLY A 158 4.78 9.08 -9.72
CA GLY A 158 4.20 9.09 -11.06
C GLY A 158 3.34 10.32 -11.31
N VAL A 159 2.43 10.65 -10.39
CA VAL A 159 1.61 11.87 -10.47
C VAL A 159 2.47 13.14 -10.40
N GLY A 160 3.53 13.16 -9.60
CA GLY A 160 4.49 14.28 -9.56
C GLY A 160 5.19 14.49 -10.91
N LEU A 161 5.59 13.40 -11.56
CA LEU A 161 6.28 13.42 -12.87
C LEU A 161 5.39 13.94 -14.01
N THR A 162 4.07 13.74 -13.95
CA THR A 162 3.15 14.29 -14.96
C THR A 162 3.14 15.80 -14.99
N LYS A 163 3.52 16.48 -13.89
CA LYS A 163 3.70 17.93 -13.88
C LYS A 163 5.05 18.34 -14.45
N ARG A 164 6.10 17.88 -13.83
CA ARG A 164 7.51 18.09 -14.22
C ARG A 164 8.41 17.21 -13.35
N VAL A 165 9.55 16.79 -13.89
CA VAL A 165 10.55 15.97 -13.15
C VAL A 165 11.04 16.68 -11.89
N SER A 166 11.18 18.01 -11.91
CA SER A 166 11.57 18.83 -10.75
C SER A 166 10.49 19.01 -9.69
N ALA A 167 9.25 18.54 -9.91
CA ALA A 167 8.19 18.58 -8.89
C ALA A 167 8.39 17.47 -7.85
N VAL A 168 9.14 16.43 -8.19
CA VAL A 168 9.51 15.34 -7.27
C VAL A 168 10.78 15.69 -6.52
N ARG A 169 10.74 15.57 -5.20
CA ARG A 169 11.91 15.79 -4.33
C ARG A 169 12.79 14.54 -4.30
N TRP A 170 13.65 14.41 -5.28
CA TRP A 170 14.50 13.23 -5.50
C TRP A 170 15.36 12.85 -4.30
N GLY A 171 15.85 13.81 -3.51
CA GLY A 171 16.62 13.51 -2.29
C GLY A 171 15.83 12.65 -1.28
N ILE A 172 14.53 12.92 -1.12
CA ILE A 172 13.66 12.12 -0.25
C ILE A 172 13.36 10.76 -0.90
N THR A 173 13.09 10.75 -2.20
CA THR A 173 12.84 9.52 -2.95
C THR A 173 14.02 8.55 -2.87
N VAL A 174 15.25 9.04 -3.07
CA VAL A 174 16.49 8.24 -2.96
C VAL A 174 16.67 7.73 -1.52
N SER A 175 16.40 8.56 -0.51
CA SER A 175 16.46 8.13 0.91
C SER A 175 15.46 7.00 1.20
N LEU A 176 14.25 7.04 0.63
CA LEU A 176 13.28 5.95 0.76
C LEU A 176 13.76 4.68 0.04
N LEU A 177 14.32 4.80 -1.15
CA LEU A 177 14.88 3.64 -1.89
C LEU A 177 15.99 2.96 -1.08
N TRP A 178 16.91 3.72 -0.47
CA TRP A 178 17.91 3.16 0.42
C TRP A 178 17.32 2.46 1.64
N ALA A 179 16.30 3.04 2.26
CA ALA A 179 15.59 2.40 3.37
C ALA A 179 14.99 1.05 2.94
N TRP A 180 14.41 0.97 1.74
CA TRP A 180 13.84 -0.27 1.21
C TRP A 180 14.89 -1.35 0.93
N ILE A 181 16.03 -0.96 0.34
CA ILE A 181 17.14 -1.89 0.07
C ILE A 181 17.70 -2.45 1.38
N LEU A 182 17.83 -1.59 2.41
CA LEU A 182 18.41 -1.98 3.69
C LEU A 182 17.47 -2.82 4.56
N THR A 183 16.16 -2.76 4.37
CA THR A 183 15.21 -3.53 5.19
C THR A 183 15.42 -5.04 5.09
N ILE A 184 15.71 -5.58 3.90
CA ILE A 184 15.89 -7.02 3.68
C ILE A 184 17.11 -7.55 4.45
N PRO A 185 18.34 -7.02 4.26
CA PRO A 185 19.51 -7.53 4.98
C PRO A 185 19.42 -7.32 6.49
N ILE A 186 18.88 -6.17 6.95
CA ILE A 186 18.72 -5.92 8.39
C ILE A 186 17.72 -6.90 9.00
N SER A 187 16.57 -7.13 8.37
CA SER A 187 15.58 -8.09 8.84
C SER A 187 16.13 -9.52 8.86
N ALA A 188 16.94 -9.91 7.88
CA ALA A 188 17.59 -11.21 7.83
C ALA A 188 18.60 -11.39 8.99
N ILE A 189 19.40 -10.36 9.30
CA ILE A 189 20.33 -10.38 10.43
C ILE A 189 19.58 -10.51 11.75
N VAL A 190 18.52 -9.71 11.96
CA VAL A 190 17.71 -9.76 13.18
C VAL A 190 17.06 -11.13 13.34
N ALA A 191 16.49 -11.69 12.27
CA ALA A 191 15.89 -13.02 12.28
C ALA A 191 16.94 -14.11 12.61
N GLY A 192 18.14 -14.03 12.01
CA GLY A 192 19.24 -14.95 12.29
C GLY A 192 19.70 -14.90 13.74
N ILE A 193 19.88 -13.72 14.31
CA ILE A 193 20.25 -13.53 15.72
C ILE A 193 19.16 -14.09 16.63
N THR A 194 17.88 -13.79 16.35
CA THR A 194 16.75 -14.31 17.14
C THR A 194 16.71 -15.84 17.10
N TYR A 195 16.90 -16.43 15.93
CA TYR A 195 16.97 -17.89 15.78
C TYR A 195 18.10 -18.51 16.60
N LEU A 196 19.29 -17.94 16.54
CA LEU A 196 20.43 -18.40 17.36
C LEU A 196 20.11 -18.32 18.85
N ILE A 197 19.56 -17.20 19.33
CA ILE A 197 19.16 -17.04 20.74
C ILE A 197 18.18 -18.14 21.16
N VAL A 198 17.15 -18.40 20.35
CA VAL A 198 16.14 -19.44 20.64
C VAL A 198 16.76 -20.83 20.72
N ILE A 199 17.73 -21.16 19.85
CA ILE A 199 18.43 -22.45 19.90
C ILE A 199 19.30 -22.57 21.15
N TYR A 200 20.02 -21.52 21.54
CA TYR A 200 20.91 -21.58 22.71
C TYR A 200 20.16 -21.54 24.04
N VAL A 201 18.94 -21.03 24.10
CA VAL A 201 18.09 -20.97 25.31
C VAL A 201 17.28 -22.26 25.49
N LYS A 202 17.14 -23.10 24.47
CA LYS A 202 16.44 -24.37 24.52
C LYS A 202 17.37 -25.51 24.94
#